data_c2f8af25bf059d3d40e6a37193f46e5f
#
_entry.id   c2f8af25bf059d3d40e6a37193f46e5f
#
_cell.length_a   1.000
_cell.length_b   1.000
_cell.length_c   1.000
_cell.angle_alpha   90.00
_cell.angle_beta   90.00
_cell.angle_gamma   90.00
#
_symmetry.space_group_name_H-M   'P 1'
#
loop_
_entity.id
_entity.type
_entity.pdbx_description
1 polymer ?
#
loop_
_entity_poly.entity_id
_entity_poly.type
_entity_poly.pdbx_seq_one_letter_code
_entity_poly.pdbx_strand_id
1 'polypeptide(L)'
;MKFISCLVMAVAAMVTMSSCKIEKNVSNGEPKDYAVQVGKFNQIEVDVPCTVRFTQADNVGVKLRVEPNDREKISVTTDNGVLYVRPVKQRTRRGFLTFGGKGWDDDVEVIVSAPDLNKLLINSSGSFKAMNDLHLDGLDIRCAGSGEVDLKNVECNKSLQVSMDGAGELDMQNLRCKQGFSFVSHGSGEMTAKSISASAASFSIAGTGDVKSGMAHVGKTDVTIMGSGNVALSFNDCNQATISIMGSGDVALSGDLKTLSQHIAGAGNIDTSRLKLTGK
;
A
#
# COMPACT_ATOMS: atom_id res chain seq x y z
N MET A 1 -15.97 -74.54 -36.94
CA MET A 1 -14.50 -74.70 -37.04
C MET A 1 -13.89 -73.40 -37.50
N LYS A 2 -12.91 -72.95 -36.90
CA LYS A 2 -12.07 -71.72 -36.98
C LYS A 2 -12.44 -70.64 -36.03
N PHE A 3 -11.69 -70.68 -34.93
CA PHE A 3 -11.55 -69.62 -33.92
C PHE A 3 -10.80 -68.42 -34.53
N ILE A 4 -11.36 -67.22 -34.38
CA ILE A 4 -10.65 -66.00 -34.65
C ILE A 4 -10.44 -65.30 -33.28
N SER A 5 -9.19 -65.32 -32.89
CA SER A 5 -8.71 -64.66 -31.68
C SER A 5 -8.66 -63.15 -31.94
N CYS A 6 -9.41 -62.37 -31.19
CA CYS A 6 -9.34 -60.91 -31.17
C CYS A 6 -8.23 -60.46 -30.23
N LEU A 7 -7.13 -59.99 -30.79
CA LEU A 7 -6.02 -59.39 -30.06
C LEU A 7 -6.35 -57.93 -29.71
N VAL A 8 -6.63 -57.66 -28.47
CA VAL A 8 -6.81 -56.29 -27.97
C VAL A 8 -5.42 -55.70 -27.72
N MET A 9 -5.00 -54.75 -28.59
CA MET A 9 -3.83 -53.91 -28.34
C MET A 9 -4.21 -52.81 -27.37
N ALA A 10 -3.72 -52.88 -26.14
CA ALA A 10 -3.73 -51.77 -25.19
C ALA A 10 -2.60 -50.80 -25.55
N VAL A 11 -2.92 -49.66 -26.12
CA VAL A 11 -1.98 -48.55 -26.31
C VAL A 11 -1.84 -47.84 -24.96
N ALA A 12 -0.75 -48.10 -24.27
CA ALA A 12 -0.36 -47.32 -23.08
C ALA A 12 0.21 -45.97 -23.53
N ALA A 13 -0.60 -44.93 -23.45
CA ALA A 13 -0.13 -43.56 -23.63
C ALA A 13 0.76 -43.19 -22.41
N MET A 14 2.08 -43.25 -22.57
CA MET A 14 3.03 -42.66 -21.65
C MET A 14 2.89 -41.12 -21.72
N VAL A 15 2.17 -40.56 -20.77
CA VAL A 15 2.24 -39.13 -20.47
C VAL A 15 3.60 -38.86 -19.86
N THR A 16 4.54 -38.41 -20.68
CA THR A 16 5.80 -37.83 -20.16
C THR A 16 5.45 -36.54 -19.45
N MET A 17 5.31 -36.58 -18.13
CA MET A 17 5.32 -35.38 -17.32
C MET A 17 6.68 -34.73 -17.48
N SER A 18 6.72 -33.73 -18.37
CA SER A 18 7.82 -32.79 -18.44
C SER A 18 7.83 -32.04 -17.08
N SER A 19 8.69 -32.50 -16.16
CA SER A 19 8.93 -31.76 -14.93
C SER A 19 9.51 -30.40 -15.35
N CYS A 20 8.73 -29.33 -15.20
CA CYS A 20 9.29 -27.99 -15.15
C CYS A 20 10.40 -28.02 -14.09
N LYS A 21 11.65 -28.05 -14.53
CA LYS A 21 12.77 -27.68 -13.68
C LYS A 21 12.55 -26.20 -13.31
N ILE A 22 12.06 -25.96 -12.12
CA ILE A 22 12.23 -24.65 -11.47
C ILE A 22 13.73 -24.52 -11.29
N GLU A 23 14.40 -23.87 -12.23
CA GLU A 23 15.75 -23.36 -11.97
C GLU A 23 15.62 -22.38 -10.81
N LYS A 24 15.96 -22.86 -9.60
CA LYS A 24 16.21 -21.94 -8.48
C LYS A 24 17.24 -20.94 -8.97
N ASN A 25 16.88 -19.65 -8.96
CA ASN A 25 17.87 -18.59 -9.07
C ASN A 25 18.93 -18.88 -7.99
N VAL A 26 20.13 -19.20 -8.40
CA VAL A 26 21.26 -19.30 -7.49
C VAL A 26 21.57 -17.86 -7.11
N SER A 27 21.22 -17.45 -5.90
CA SER A 27 21.72 -16.23 -5.27
C SER A 27 23.25 -16.22 -5.38
N ASN A 28 23.78 -15.26 -6.09
CA ASN A 28 25.22 -15.18 -6.37
C ASN A 28 25.95 -14.23 -5.41
N GLY A 29 25.49 -14.11 -4.19
CA GLY A 29 26.18 -13.37 -3.13
C GLY A 29 25.23 -12.65 -2.17
N GLU A 30 25.71 -12.32 -1.00
CA GLU A 30 24.95 -11.54 -0.02
C GLU A 30 24.69 -10.11 -0.55
N PRO A 31 23.51 -9.51 -0.24
CA PRO A 31 23.23 -8.13 -0.58
C PRO A 31 24.28 -7.15 -0.06
N LYS A 32 24.68 -6.20 -0.88
CA LYS A 32 25.69 -5.16 -0.54
C LYS A 32 25.08 -3.77 -0.61
N ASP A 33 25.59 -2.90 0.24
CA ASP A 33 25.21 -1.48 0.26
C ASP A 33 26.02 -0.70 -0.80
N TYR A 34 25.31 -0.05 -1.71
CA TYR A 34 25.87 0.86 -2.70
C TYR A 34 25.40 2.28 -2.42
N ALA A 35 26.32 3.19 -2.08
CA ALA A 35 25.98 4.60 -1.93
C ALA A 35 25.56 5.19 -3.29
N VAL A 36 24.45 5.93 -3.30
CA VAL A 36 23.95 6.60 -4.51
C VAL A 36 24.12 8.11 -4.34
N GLN A 37 24.74 8.75 -5.32
CA GLN A 37 24.84 10.21 -5.34
C GLN A 37 23.52 10.80 -5.81
N VAL A 38 22.88 11.59 -4.96
CA VAL A 38 21.57 12.18 -5.22
C VAL A 38 21.57 13.68 -4.91
N GLY A 39 20.75 14.43 -5.61
CA GLY A 39 20.43 15.81 -5.25
C GLY A 39 19.41 15.89 -4.12
N LYS A 40 19.00 17.09 -3.75
CA LYS A 40 17.90 17.29 -2.78
C LYS A 40 16.57 16.83 -3.39
N PHE A 41 15.76 16.18 -2.57
CA PHE A 41 14.41 15.75 -2.94
C PHE A 41 13.50 15.80 -1.70
N ASN A 42 12.20 15.87 -1.94
CA ASN A 42 11.13 15.70 -0.96
C ASN A 42 9.97 14.88 -1.53
N GLN A 43 10.18 14.22 -2.66
CA GLN A 43 9.24 13.29 -3.28
C GLN A 43 9.97 11.99 -3.62
N ILE A 44 9.26 10.85 -3.52
CA ILE A 44 9.79 9.54 -3.85
C ILE A 44 8.82 8.84 -4.81
N GLU A 45 9.34 8.29 -5.89
CA GLU A 45 8.60 7.49 -6.87
C GLU A 45 9.27 6.13 -7.04
N VAL A 46 8.50 5.05 -6.85
CA VAL A 46 9.00 3.66 -6.82
C VAL A 46 8.26 2.84 -7.88
N ASP A 47 8.98 2.44 -8.92
CA ASP A 47 8.47 1.67 -10.05
C ASP A 47 8.98 0.21 -10.05
N VAL A 48 9.66 -0.22 -8.98
CA VAL A 48 10.20 -1.57 -8.82
C VAL A 48 9.71 -2.20 -7.52
N PRO A 49 9.52 -3.52 -7.44
CA PRO A 49 9.20 -4.20 -6.20
C PRO A 49 10.44 -4.19 -5.28
N CYS A 50 10.51 -3.24 -4.38
CA CYS A 50 11.58 -3.09 -3.40
C CYS A 50 11.04 -2.53 -2.09
N THR A 51 11.80 -2.66 -1.02
CA THR A 51 11.50 -2.02 0.26
C THR A 51 12.23 -0.68 0.37
N VAL A 52 11.49 0.42 0.45
CA VAL A 52 12.05 1.74 0.76
C VAL A 52 12.00 1.95 2.27
N ARG A 53 13.17 2.07 2.90
CA ARG A 53 13.31 2.41 4.33
C ARG A 53 13.62 3.89 4.46
N PHE A 54 12.65 4.68 4.87
CA PHE A 54 12.76 6.12 4.99
C PHE A 54 13.03 6.54 6.43
N THR A 55 14.05 7.38 6.63
CA THR A 55 14.34 8.05 7.90
C THR A 55 14.27 9.55 7.69
N GLN A 56 13.39 10.24 8.40
CA GLN A 56 13.43 11.70 8.42
C GLN A 56 14.65 12.17 9.21
N ALA A 57 15.56 12.88 8.54
CA ALA A 57 16.82 13.35 9.10
C ALA A 57 17.32 14.58 8.32
N ASP A 58 18.13 15.42 8.95
CA ASP A 58 18.64 16.66 8.34
C ASP A 58 19.50 16.42 7.09
N ASN A 59 20.13 15.25 7.01
CA ASN A 59 21.02 14.90 5.92
C ASN A 59 20.32 14.10 4.85
N VAL A 60 20.52 14.49 3.57
CA VAL A 60 20.07 13.70 2.42
C VAL A 60 21.07 12.58 2.16
N GLY A 61 20.58 11.36 2.10
CA GLY A 61 21.39 10.19 1.79
C GLY A 61 20.56 9.06 1.19
N VAL A 62 21.14 8.36 0.22
CA VAL A 62 20.50 7.19 -0.38
C VAL A 62 21.51 6.07 -0.54
N LYS A 63 21.13 4.86 -0.12
CA LYS A 63 21.87 3.63 -0.36
C LYS A 63 20.94 2.61 -1.00
N LEU A 64 21.44 1.93 -2.00
CA LEU A 64 20.78 0.76 -2.58
C LEU A 64 21.44 -0.49 -2.00
N ARG A 65 20.66 -1.32 -1.30
CA ARG A 65 21.07 -2.65 -0.83
C ARG A 65 20.47 -3.68 -1.76
N VAL A 66 21.36 -4.41 -2.44
CA VAL A 66 20.96 -5.36 -3.49
C VAL A 66 22.08 -6.36 -3.73
N GLU A 67 21.74 -7.55 -4.22
CA GLU A 67 22.76 -8.48 -4.72
C GLU A 67 23.60 -7.86 -5.85
N PRO A 68 24.89 -8.19 -5.95
CA PRO A 68 25.79 -7.60 -6.96
C PRO A 68 25.27 -7.72 -8.40
N ASN A 69 24.63 -8.84 -8.74
CA ASN A 69 24.12 -9.11 -10.10
C ASN A 69 22.86 -8.29 -10.44
N ASP A 70 22.15 -7.78 -9.44
CA ASP A 70 20.93 -6.98 -9.63
C ASP A 70 21.18 -5.48 -9.56
N ARG A 71 22.41 -5.08 -9.15
CA ARG A 71 22.79 -3.66 -9.05
C ARG A 71 22.56 -2.87 -10.33
N GLU A 72 22.88 -3.45 -11.49
CA GLU A 72 22.74 -2.78 -12.80
C GLU A 72 21.30 -2.79 -13.34
N LYS A 73 20.39 -3.53 -12.71
CA LYS A 73 18.99 -3.61 -13.11
C LYS A 73 18.14 -2.47 -12.53
N ILE A 74 18.64 -1.80 -11.49
CA ILE A 74 17.92 -0.75 -10.76
C ILE A 74 18.65 0.59 -10.92
N SER A 75 17.89 1.58 -11.35
CA SER A 75 18.33 2.98 -11.43
C SER A 75 17.72 3.75 -10.26
N VAL A 76 18.58 4.39 -9.47
CA VAL A 76 18.17 5.32 -8.41
C VAL A 76 18.76 6.68 -8.73
N THR A 77 17.90 7.66 -9.04
CA THR A 77 18.30 8.99 -9.50
C THR A 77 17.39 10.07 -8.92
N THR A 78 17.87 11.30 -8.89
CA THR A 78 17.03 12.47 -8.55
C THR A 78 16.89 13.40 -9.74
N ASP A 79 15.66 13.87 -9.97
CA ASP A 79 15.35 14.92 -10.93
C ASP A 79 14.20 15.77 -10.40
N ASN A 80 14.32 17.10 -10.51
CA ASN A 80 13.30 18.08 -10.12
C ASN A 80 12.70 17.86 -8.72
N GLY A 81 13.54 17.46 -7.75
CA GLY A 81 13.09 17.24 -6.36
C GLY A 81 12.41 15.89 -6.11
N VAL A 82 12.43 14.98 -7.09
CA VAL A 82 11.89 13.62 -6.98
C VAL A 82 13.03 12.61 -6.99
N LEU A 83 13.03 11.70 -6.02
CA LEU A 83 13.86 10.49 -6.02
C LEU A 83 13.13 9.40 -6.79
N TYR A 84 13.69 8.96 -7.90
CA TYR A 84 13.18 7.89 -8.74
C TYR A 84 13.89 6.58 -8.46
N VAL A 85 13.12 5.53 -8.19
CA VAL A 85 13.60 4.14 -8.11
C VAL A 85 12.95 3.35 -9.23
N ARG A 86 13.69 3.10 -10.31
CA ARG A 86 13.15 2.59 -11.58
C ARG A 86 13.94 1.41 -12.12
N PRO A 87 13.31 0.51 -12.91
CA PRO A 87 14.04 -0.52 -13.61
C PRO A 87 14.89 0.10 -14.73
N VAL A 88 16.11 -0.40 -14.89
CA VAL A 88 16.93 -0.05 -16.05
C VAL A 88 16.37 -0.77 -17.27
N LYS A 89 15.99 -0.03 -18.31
CA LYS A 89 15.47 -0.57 -19.57
C LYS A 89 16.55 -1.36 -20.28
N GLN A 90 16.46 -2.68 -20.31
CA GLN A 90 17.35 -3.53 -21.11
C GLN A 90 16.78 -3.71 -22.51
N ARG A 91 17.56 -3.32 -23.54
CA ARG A 91 17.24 -3.67 -24.93
C ARG A 91 17.64 -5.12 -25.18
N THR A 92 16.68 -6.02 -25.31
CA THR A 92 16.97 -7.36 -25.83
C THR A 92 17.23 -7.29 -27.34
N ARG A 93 18.14 -8.13 -27.83
CA ARG A 93 18.51 -8.25 -29.27
C ARG A 93 17.33 -8.52 -30.22
N ARG A 94 16.14 -8.82 -29.72
CA ARG A 94 14.91 -9.12 -30.49
C ARG A 94 13.91 -7.95 -30.56
N GLY A 95 14.27 -6.74 -30.15
CA GLY A 95 13.42 -5.56 -30.28
C GLY A 95 12.16 -5.56 -29.39
N PHE A 96 11.97 -6.55 -28.55
CA PHE A 96 10.88 -6.57 -27.57
C PHE A 96 11.38 -5.92 -26.26
N LEU A 97 10.69 -4.91 -25.79
CA LEU A 97 10.94 -4.33 -24.47
C LEU A 97 10.37 -5.30 -23.43
N THR A 98 11.21 -6.18 -22.89
CA THR A 98 10.84 -6.96 -21.71
C THR A 98 11.04 -6.08 -20.48
N PHE A 99 9.94 -5.69 -19.87
CA PHE A 99 9.95 -5.19 -18.50
C PHE A 99 10.14 -6.41 -17.58
N GLY A 100 11.32 -6.51 -16.93
CA GLY A 100 11.59 -7.58 -15.98
C GLY A 100 12.03 -8.89 -16.64
N GLY A 101 13.35 -9.07 -16.81
CA GLY A 101 13.92 -10.41 -16.84
C GLY A 101 13.76 -11.03 -15.46
N LYS A 102 13.52 -12.35 -15.40
CA LYS A 102 13.47 -13.23 -14.20
C LYS A 102 13.30 -12.49 -12.88
N GLY A 103 12.25 -12.79 -12.13
CA GLY A 103 11.77 -12.13 -10.93
C GLY A 103 12.84 -11.39 -10.12
N TRP A 104 12.50 -10.22 -9.67
CA TRP A 104 13.28 -9.49 -8.68
C TRP A 104 13.36 -10.38 -7.44
N ASP A 105 14.57 -10.59 -6.89
CA ASP A 105 14.68 -11.15 -5.56
C ASP A 105 14.07 -10.16 -4.56
N ASP A 106 13.31 -10.68 -3.59
CA ASP A 106 12.57 -9.91 -2.58
C ASP A 106 13.49 -9.06 -1.65
N ASP A 107 14.81 -9.13 -1.83
CA ASP A 107 15.82 -8.53 -0.96
C ASP A 107 16.36 -7.17 -1.44
N VAL A 108 15.66 -6.49 -2.35
CA VAL A 108 16.06 -5.15 -2.76
C VAL A 108 15.56 -4.11 -1.76
N GLU A 109 16.50 -3.41 -1.11
CA GLU A 109 16.19 -2.30 -0.20
C GLU A 109 16.78 -0.98 -0.71
N VAL A 110 16.00 0.09 -0.61
CA VAL A 110 16.46 1.47 -0.82
C VAL A 110 16.39 2.20 0.51
N ILE A 111 17.55 2.45 1.11
CA ILE A 111 17.66 3.11 2.42
C ILE A 111 17.81 4.60 2.14
N VAL A 112 16.83 5.38 2.59
CA VAL A 112 16.66 6.79 2.27
C VAL A 112 16.68 7.62 3.54
N SER A 113 17.42 8.71 3.54
CA SER A 113 17.30 9.77 4.54
C SER A 113 17.07 11.12 3.87
N ALA A 114 16.13 11.91 4.38
CA ALA A 114 15.85 13.26 3.90
C ALA A 114 15.15 14.09 5.01
N PRO A 115 15.26 15.43 4.97
CA PRO A 115 14.64 16.28 5.99
C PRO A 115 13.13 16.36 5.86
N ASP A 116 12.57 16.13 4.68
CA ASP A 116 11.15 16.25 4.42
C ASP A 116 10.68 15.22 3.37
N LEU A 117 9.39 14.89 3.43
CA LEU A 117 8.70 14.06 2.44
C LEU A 117 7.29 14.62 2.27
N ASN A 118 6.94 15.08 1.07
CA ASN A 118 5.61 15.62 0.78
C ASN A 118 4.81 14.79 -0.23
N LYS A 119 5.49 13.86 -0.94
CA LYS A 119 4.82 12.95 -1.86
C LYS A 119 5.52 11.60 -1.95
N LEU A 120 4.72 10.54 -1.90
CA LEU A 120 5.14 9.16 -2.10
C LEU A 120 4.28 8.52 -3.18
N LEU A 121 4.89 8.01 -4.23
CA LEU A 121 4.23 7.28 -5.31
C LEU A 121 4.83 5.88 -5.42
N ILE A 122 4.01 4.85 -5.25
CA ILE A 122 4.40 3.43 -5.39
C ILE A 122 3.57 2.83 -6.52
N ASN A 123 4.22 2.58 -7.66
CA ASN A 123 3.59 2.01 -8.86
C ASN A 123 3.86 0.50 -9.01
N SER A 124 4.16 -0.18 -7.92
CA SER A 124 4.60 -1.58 -7.91
C SER A 124 4.02 -2.32 -6.70
N SER A 125 4.47 -3.55 -6.46
CA SER A 125 4.24 -4.28 -5.20
C SER A 125 5.34 -4.01 -4.16
N GLY A 126 6.09 -2.93 -4.29
CA GLY A 126 7.09 -2.52 -3.31
C GLY A 126 6.49 -2.01 -2.01
N SER A 127 7.29 -1.94 -0.95
CA SER A 127 6.87 -1.42 0.34
C SER A 127 7.64 -0.15 0.74
N PHE A 128 6.97 0.70 1.49
CA PHE A 128 7.57 1.87 2.14
C PHE A 128 7.44 1.76 3.65
N LYS A 129 8.56 1.90 4.37
CA LYS A 129 8.60 1.80 5.83
C LYS A 129 9.25 3.03 6.42
N ALA A 130 8.50 3.80 7.21
CA ALA A 130 9.05 4.87 8.01
C ALA A 130 9.84 4.29 9.19
N MET A 131 11.11 4.65 9.30
CA MET A 131 12.00 4.11 10.33
C MET A 131 11.91 4.88 11.65
N ASN A 132 11.42 6.11 11.62
CA ASN A 132 11.17 6.98 12.78
C ASN A 132 9.84 7.71 12.61
N ASP A 133 9.45 8.45 13.64
CA ASP A 133 8.29 9.33 13.60
C ASP A 133 8.50 10.44 12.57
N LEU A 134 7.41 10.85 11.89
CA LEU A 134 7.46 11.83 10.82
C LEU A 134 6.79 13.14 11.24
N HIS A 135 7.49 14.25 11.03
CA HIS A 135 7.00 15.62 11.26
C HIS A 135 6.99 16.37 9.92
N LEU A 136 5.84 16.46 9.27
CA LEU A 136 5.72 16.91 7.90
C LEU A 136 4.82 18.15 7.81
N ASP A 137 4.98 18.92 6.75
CA ASP A 137 4.00 19.97 6.45
C ASP A 137 2.69 19.36 5.91
N GLY A 138 2.80 18.37 5.05
CA GLY A 138 1.70 17.54 4.52
C GLY A 138 2.27 16.40 3.69
N LEU A 139 1.48 15.35 3.44
CA LEU A 139 1.92 14.18 2.68
C LEU A 139 0.81 13.67 1.75
N ASP A 140 1.15 13.47 0.47
CA ASP A 140 0.33 12.80 -0.53
C ASP A 140 0.93 11.42 -0.84
N ILE A 141 0.19 10.34 -0.53
CA ILE A 141 0.60 8.96 -0.78
C ILE A 141 -0.30 8.38 -1.85
N ARG A 142 0.30 7.79 -2.88
CA ARG A 142 -0.42 7.04 -3.91
C ARG A 142 0.21 5.69 -4.13
N CYS A 143 -0.60 4.64 -3.97
CA CYS A 143 -0.22 3.26 -4.24
C CYS A 143 -1.05 2.73 -5.40
N ALA A 144 -0.40 2.47 -6.53
CA ALA A 144 -1.02 1.81 -7.69
C ALA A 144 -0.45 0.39 -7.80
N GLY A 145 -1.12 -0.58 -7.19
CA GLY A 145 -0.66 -1.97 -7.13
C GLY A 145 -0.97 -2.64 -5.81
N SER A 146 -0.08 -3.53 -5.35
CA SER A 146 -0.22 -4.25 -4.07
C SER A 146 0.85 -3.82 -3.05
N GLY A 147 1.27 -2.57 -3.11
CA GLY A 147 2.31 -2.03 -2.24
C GLY A 147 1.85 -1.85 -0.78
N GLU A 148 2.77 -2.02 0.15
CA GLU A 148 2.57 -1.79 1.59
C GLU A 148 3.17 -0.44 2.00
N VAL A 149 2.45 0.32 2.81
CA VAL A 149 2.94 1.56 3.43
C VAL A 149 2.83 1.45 4.94
N ASP A 150 3.96 1.36 5.63
CA ASP A 150 4.05 1.29 7.09
C ASP A 150 4.57 2.62 7.62
N LEU A 151 3.69 3.35 8.31
CA LEU A 151 4.00 4.62 8.95
C LEU A 151 3.91 4.46 10.47
N LYS A 152 4.88 5.00 11.18
CA LYS A 152 4.82 5.07 12.65
C LYS A 152 3.88 6.19 13.11
N ASN A 153 4.38 7.12 13.89
CA ASN A 153 3.64 8.32 14.25
C ASN A 153 3.88 9.40 13.20
N VAL A 154 2.81 10.04 12.75
CA VAL A 154 2.87 11.11 11.74
C VAL A 154 2.20 12.37 12.30
N GLU A 155 2.93 13.46 12.32
CA GLU A 155 2.40 14.79 12.62
C GLU A 155 2.47 15.66 11.36
N CYS A 156 1.31 16.15 10.91
CA CYS A 156 1.21 17.03 9.76
C CYS A 156 0.65 18.41 10.14
N ASN A 157 1.30 19.46 9.67
CA ASN A 157 0.77 20.82 9.83
C ASN A 157 -0.45 21.08 8.94
N LYS A 158 -0.55 20.38 7.80
CA LYS A 158 -1.70 20.44 6.89
C LYS A 158 -2.46 19.12 6.90
N SER A 159 -2.43 18.39 5.83
CA SER A 159 -3.20 17.14 5.64
C SER A 159 -2.32 15.97 5.20
N LEU A 160 -2.77 14.78 5.52
CA LEU A 160 -2.34 13.53 4.94
C LEU A 160 -3.41 13.02 3.98
N GLN A 161 -3.05 12.78 2.73
CA GLN A 161 -3.92 12.21 1.69
C GLN A 161 -3.36 10.87 1.23
N VAL A 162 -4.19 9.85 1.15
CA VAL A 162 -3.81 8.52 0.69
C VAL A 162 -4.79 8.04 -0.37
N SER A 163 -4.28 7.63 -1.51
CA SER A 163 -5.04 6.96 -2.58
C SER A 163 -4.44 5.60 -2.86
N MET A 164 -5.27 4.56 -2.81
CA MET A 164 -4.90 3.19 -3.12
C MET A 164 -5.70 2.68 -4.31
N ASP A 165 -5.01 2.43 -5.42
CA ASP A 165 -5.58 1.90 -6.65
C ASP A 165 -5.11 0.44 -6.83
N GLY A 166 -5.73 -0.51 -6.11
CA GLY A 166 -5.35 -1.92 -6.14
C GLY A 166 -5.63 -2.66 -4.84
N ALA A 167 -4.67 -3.49 -4.38
CA ALA A 167 -4.77 -4.31 -3.18
C ALA A 167 -3.67 -3.98 -2.15
N GLY A 168 -3.28 -2.73 -2.08
CA GLY A 168 -2.26 -2.25 -1.14
C GLY A 168 -2.72 -2.20 0.30
N GLU A 169 -1.76 -2.04 1.22
CA GLU A 169 -2.01 -1.94 2.66
C GLU A 169 -1.38 -0.66 3.23
N LEU A 170 -2.11 0.03 4.11
CA LEU A 170 -1.62 1.17 4.87
C LEU A 170 -1.73 0.91 6.36
N ASP A 171 -0.59 0.83 7.02
CA ASP A 171 -0.51 0.76 8.47
C ASP A 171 0.04 2.03 9.08
N MET A 172 -0.66 2.54 10.10
CA MET A 172 -0.20 3.69 10.90
C MET A 172 -0.41 3.44 12.38
N GLN A 173 0.52 3.96 13.20
CA GLN A 173 0.29 4.00 14.64
C GLN A 173 -0.62 5.18 15.01
N ASN A 174 -0.08 6.38 15.02
CA ASN A 174 -0.84 7.56 15.34
C ASN A 174 -0.66 8.64 14.26
N LEU A 175 -1.77 9.23 13.86
CA LEU A 175 -1.80 10.37 12.95
C LEU A 175 -2.36 11.60 13.68
N ARG A 176 -1.65 12.70 13.59
CA ARG A 176 -2.13 14.02 14.01
C ARG A 176 -1.97 15.02 12.87
N CYS A 177 -3.08 15.43 12.28
CA CYS A 177 -3.12 16.45 11.24
C CYS A 177 -3.90 17.69 11.71
N LYS A 178 -3.37 18.89 11.48
CA LYS A 178 -4.08 20.10 11.85
C LYS A 178 -5.31 20.36 10.97
N GLN A 179 -5.24 20.00 9.69
CA GLN A 179 -6.34 20.21 8.74
C GLN A 179 -7.16 18.92 8.56
N GLY A 180 -6.64 17.93 7.86
CA GLY A 180 -7.45 16.77 7.55
C GLY A 180 -6.68 15.51 7.20
N PHE A 181 -7.42 14.42 7.21
CA PHE A 181 -6.99 13.12 6.70
C PHE A 181 -7.96 12.65 5.62
N SER A 182 -7.46 12.10 4.56
CA SER A 182 -8.28 11.49 3.50
C SER A 182 -7.69 10.15 3.08
N PHE A 183 -8.51 9.11 3.09
CA PHE A 183 -8.20 7.80 2.56
C PHE A 183 -9.20 7.44 1.46
N VAL A 184 -8.68 7.13 0.28
CA VAL A 184 -9.48 6.70 -0.88
C VAL A 184 -8.93 5.36 -1.36
N SER A 185 -9.79 4.35 -1.45
CA SER A 185 -9.45 3.03 -1.98
C SER A 185 -10.34 2.70 -3.19
N HIS A 186 -9.70 2.41 -4.33
CA HIS A 186 -10.35 1.86 -5.52
C HIS A 186 -9.84 0.43 -5.72
N GLY A 187 -10.50 -0.54 -5.12
CA GLY A 187 -10.11 -1.95 -5.19
C GLY A 187 -10.29 -2.68 -3.87
N SER A 188 -9.24 -3.36 -3.39
CA SER A 188 -9.23 -4.14 -2.15
C SER A 188 -8.19 -3.62 -1.15
N GLY A 189 -7.83 -2.34 -1.24
CA GLY A 189 -6.83 -1.75 -0.34
C GLY A 189 -7.31 -1.68 1.10
N GLU A 190 -6.43 -2.06 2.03
CA GLU A 190 -6.72 -2.07 3.46
C GLU A 190 -6.03 -0.91 4.18
N MET A 191 -6.65 -0.43 5.25
CA MET A 191 -6.07 0.59 6.10
C MET A 191 -6.29 0.28 7.57
N THR A 192 -5.18 0.27 8.33
CA THR A 192 -5.21 0.20 9.79
C THR A 192 -4.52 1.42 10.39
N ALA A 193 -5.18 2.05 11.37
CA ALA A 193 -4.57 3.10 12.19
C ALA A 193 -4.99 2.95 13.65
N LYS A 194 -4.02 3.05 14.56
CA LYS A 194 -4.32 2.99 15.99
C LYS A 194 -5.13 4.22 16.44
N SER A 195 -4.75 5.41 15.98
CA SER A 195 -5.48 6.64 16.30
C SER A 195 -5.25 7.71 15.24
N ILE A 196 -6.34 8.38 14.83
CA ILE A 196 -6.32 9.55 13.96
C ILE A 196 -6.92 10.73 14.71
N SER A 197 -6.21 11.86 14.71
CA SER A 197 -6.65 13.15 15.24
C SER A 197 -6.52 14.21 14.15
N ALA A 198 -7.65 14.82 13.76
CA ALA A 198 -7.68 15.80 12.68
C ALA A 198 -8.91 16.71 12.79
N SER A 199 -8.91 17.86 12.13
CA SER A 199 -10.12 18.68 12.01
C SER A 199 -11.22 17.94 11.24
N ALA A 200 -10.82 17.19 10.20
CA ALA A 200 -11.73 16.33 9.42
C ALA A 200 -11.02 15.04 9.00
N ALA A 201 -11.77 13.95 8.92
CA ALA A 201 -11.32 12.68 8.38
C ALA A 201 -12.31 12.15 7.35
N SER A 202 -11.85 11.70 6.21
CA SER A 202 -12.66 11.18 5.11
C SER A 202 -12.17 9.81 4.68
N PHE A 203 -13.10 8.86 4.55
CA PHE A 203 -12.83 7.51 4.07
C PHE A 203 -13.78 7.22 2.90
N SER A 204 -13.22 6.94 1.74
CA SER A 204 -13.97 6.59 0.54
C SER A 204 -13.48 5.23 0.00
N ILE A 205 -14.36 4.24 0.01
CA ILE A 205 -14.07 2.89 -0.42
C ILE A 205 -14.95 2.55 -1.61
N ALA A 206 -14.31 2.40 -2.79
CA ALA A 206 -14.95 1.92 -4.00
C ALA A 206 -14.42 0.52 -4.31
N GLY A 207 -15.03 -0.52 -3.75
CA GLY A 207 -14.60 -1.92 -3.89
C GLY A 207 -14.85 -2.76 -2.65
N THR A 208 -13.85 -3.56 -2.25
CA THR A 208 -13.93 -4.51 -1.13
C THR A 208 -12.87 -4.25 -0.04
N GLY A 209 -12.25 -3.09 -0.05
CA GLY A 209 -11.23 -2.71 0.93
C GLY A 209 -11.79 -2.49 2.33
N ASP A 210 -10.97 -2.74 3.34
CA ASP A 210 -11.35 -2.60 4.74
C ASP A 210 -10.60 -1.44 5.42
N VAL A 211 -11.29 -0.77 6.36
CA VAL A 211 -10.70 0.29 7.19
C VAL A 211 -10.94 0.01 8.66
N LYS A 212 -9.88 0.06 9.45
CA LYS A 212 -9.96 -0.04 10.91
C LYS A 212 -9.18 1.10 11.58
N SER A 213 -9.87 1.95 12.32
CA SER A 213 -9.20 3.10 12.96
C SER A 213 -9.82 3.53 14.28
N GLY A 214 -8.96 3.94 15.20
CA GLY A 214 -9.35 4.82 16.31
C GLY A 214 -9.43 6.26 15.81
N MET A 215 -10.42 7.02 16.30
CA MET A 215 -10.64 8.42 16.00
C MET A 215 -10.61 9.21 17.31
N ALA A 216 -9.70 10.15 17.44
CA ALA A 216 -9.55 10.93 18.68
C ALA A 216 -9.65 12.43 18.38
N HIS A 217 -10.63 13.11 18.98
CA HIS A 217 -10.86 14.54 18.83
C HIS A 217 -11.04 14.98 17.36
N VAL A 218 -11.72 14.17 16.55
CA VAL A 218 -12.01 14.52 15.15
C VAL A 218 -13.26 15.38 15.09
N GLY A 219 -13.14 16.52 14.39
CA GLY A 219 -14.27 17.45 14.24
C GLY A 219 -15.37 16.89 13.34
N LYS A 220 -15.00 16.36 12.18
CA LYS A 220 -15.93 15.78 11.21
C LYS A 220 -15.36 14.49 10.63
N THR A 221 -16.16 13.42 10.60
CA THR A 221 -15.82 12.15 9.95
C THR A 221 -16.83 11.85 8.86
N ASP A 222 -16.37 11.66 7.63
CA ASP A 222 -17.19 11.24 6.50
C ASP A 222 -16.74 9.86 6.03
N VAL A 223 -17.68 8.90 5.94
CA VAL A 223 -17.42 7.55 5.42
C VAL A 223 -18.36 7.30 4.25
N THR A 224 -17.81 6.93 3.11
CA THR A 224 -18.56 6.54 1.92
C THR A 224 -18.09 5.18 1.45
N ILE A 225 -18.98 4.21 1.36
CA ILE A 225 -18.72 2.87 0.85
C ILE A 225 -19.56 2.67 -0.41
N MET A 226 -18.87 2.43 -1.54
CA MET A 226 -19.48 2.05 -2.82
C MET A 226 -19.01 0.63 -3.18
N GLY A 227 -19.64 -0.39 -2.61
CA GLY A 227 -19.23 -1.78 -2.79
C GLY A 227 -19.52 -2.65 -1.57
N SER A 228 -18.56 -3.50 -1.20
CA SER A 228 -18.69 -4.49 -0.11
C SER A 228 -17.57 -4.39 0.93
N GLY A 229 -16.88 -3.29 0.98
CA GLY A 229 -15.81 -3.05 1.97
C GLY A 229 -16.38 -2.80 3.38
N ASN A 230 -15.59 -3.03 4.41
CA ASN A 230 -15.99 -2.85 5.79
C ASN A 230 -15.23 -1.72 6.47
N VAL A 231 -15.90 -1.02 7.38
CA VAL A 231 -15.29 0.08 8.15
C VAL A 231 -15.56 -0.11 9.63
N ALA A 232 -14.50 -0.15 10.44
CA ALA A 232 -14.59 -0.19 11.89
C ALA A 232 -13.95 1.05 12.50
N LEU A 233 -14.75 1.93 13.11
CA LEU A 233 -14.27 3.15 13.76
C LEU A 233 -14.60 3.16 15.24
N SER A 234 -13.60 3.56 16.05
CA SER A 234 -13.75 3.75 17.49
C SER A 234 -13.52 5.23 17.83
N PHE A 235 -14.58 5.93 18.22
CA PHE A 235 -14.55 7.37 18.51
C PHE A 235 -14.19 7.65 19.97
N ASN A 236 -13.36 8.65 20.17
CA ASN A 236 -13.00 9.20 21.48
C ASN A 236 -13.15 10.73 21.43
N ASP A 237 -14.18 11.26 22.03
CA ASP A 237 -14.52 12.68 22.04
C ASP A 237 -14.53 13.32 20.64
N CYS A 238 -15.28 12.70 19.72
CA CYS A 238 -15.45 13.19 18.35
C CYS A 238 -16.79 13.93 18.19
N ASN A 239 -16.84 14.86 17.22
CA ASN A 239 -18.03 15.70 17.09
C ASN A 239 -19.09 15.07 16.18
N GLN A 240 -18.80 14.89 14.90
CA GLN A 240 -19.79 14.49 13.91
C GLN A 240 -19.26 13.36 13.03
N ALA A 241 -20.15 12.39 12.75
CA ALA A 241 -19.90 11.40 11.70
C ALA A 241 -21.07 11.34 10.73
N THR A 242 -20.75 11.21 9.44
CA THR A 242 -21.70 10.93 8.35
C THR A 242 -21.28 9.64 7.68
N ILE A 243 -22.16 8.64 7.66
CA ILE A 243 -21.90 7.34 7.08
C ILE A 243 -22.85 7.12 5.91
N SER A 244 -22.32 6.85 4.74
CA SER A 244 -23.08 6.57 3.52
C SER A 244 -22.65 5.23 2.92
N ILE A 245 -23.57 4.29 2.79
CA ILE A 245 -23.32 2.97 2.20
C ILE A 245 -24.18 2.84 0.94
N MET A 246 -23.53 2.63 -0.19
CA MET A 246 -24.13 2.29 -1.47
C MET A 246 -23.64 0.91 -1.91
N GLY A 247 -24.24 -0.15 -1.39
CA GLY A 247 -23.81 -1.53 -1.64
C GLY A 247 -24.12 -2.48 -0.48
N SER A 248 -23.19 -3.38 -0.17
CA SER A 248 -23.36 -4.45 0.82
C SER A 248 -22.28 -4.43 1.91
N GLY A 249 -21.54 -3.35 2.02
CA GLY A 249 -20.51 -3.20 3.05
C GLY A 249 -21.08 -2.94 4.44
N ASP A 250 -20.32 -3.30 5.47
CA ASP A 250 -20.73 -3.13 6.86
C ASP A 250 -19.87 -2.06 7.57
N VAL A 251 -20.52 -1.29 8.46
CA VAL A 251 -19.84 -0.30 9.28
C VAL A 251 -20.08 -0.59 10.75
N ALA A 252 -19.03 -0.76 11.53
CA ALA A 252 -19.10 -0.91 12.98
C ALA A 252 -18.57 0.35 13.68
N LEU A 253 -19.40 0.98 14.49
CA LEU A 253 -19.07 2.19 15.23
C LEU A 253 -19.06 1.94 16.72
N SER A 254 -18.09 2.51 17.43
CA SER A 254 -17.99 2.39 18.89
C SER A 254 -17.45 3.66 19.52
N GLY A 255 -17.54 3.79 20.86
CA GLY A 255 -17.01 4.91 21.62
C GLY A 255 -17.92 6.13 21.67
N ASP A 256 -17.37 7.33 21.90
CA ASP A 256 -18.11 8.56 22.19
C ASP A 256 -18.13 9.51 20.98
N LEU A 257 -19.32 9.77 20.45
CA LEU A 257 -19.56 10.66 19.31
C LEU A 257 -20.73 11.62 19.64
N LYS A 258 -20.66 12.89 19.25
CA LYS A 258 -21.76 13.81 19.53
C LYS A 258 -22.95 13.59 18.60
N THR A 259 -22.73 13.54 17.30
CA THR A 259 -23.82 13.39 16.32
C THR A 259 -23.47 12.40 15.22
N LEU A 260 -24.45 11.62 14.80
CA LEU A 260 -24.34 10.64 13.72
C LEU A 260 -25.44 10.84 12.69
N SER A 261 -25.06 10.89 11.42
CA SER A 261 -25.98 10.84 10.27
C SER A 261 -25.70 9.57 9.47
N GLN A 262 -26.73 8.84 9.08
CA GLN A 262 -26.61 7.56 8.39
C GLN A 262 -27.46 7.55 7.13
N HIS A 263 -26.92 7.01 6.05
CA HIS A 263 -27.64 6.77 4.81
C HIS A 263 -27.23 5.41 4.23
N ILE A 264 -28.18 4.52 3.99
CA ILE A 264 -27.94 3.21 3.40
C ILE A 264 -28.80 3.06 2.14
N ALA A 265 -28.15 2.80 1.03
CA ALA A 265 -28.75 2.44 -0.24
C ALA A 265 -28.18 1.08 -0.69
N GLY A 266 -28.79 -0.02 -0.24
CA GLY A 266 -28.31 -1.38 -0.51
C GLY A 266 -28.60 -2.35 0.61
N ALA A 267 -27.78 -3.40 0.74
CA ALA A 267 -27.92 -4.46 1.74
C ALA A 267 -26.90 -4.38 2.89
N GLY A 268 -26.15 -3.28 2.97
CA GLY A 268 -25.16 -3.07 4.02
C GLY A 268 -25.80 -2.75 5.37
N ASN A 269 -24.99 -2.82 6.43
CA ASN A 269 -25.43 -2.58 7.80
C ASN A 269 -24.54 -1.56 8.52
N ILE A 270 -25.12 -0.80 9.47
CA ILE A 270 -24.38 0.08 10.38
C ILE A 270 -24.66 -0.36 11.81
N ASP A 271 -23.68 -1.02 12.44
CA ASP A 271 -23.72 -1.43 13.84
C ASP A 271 -23.28 -0.28 14.75
N THR A 272 -24.23 0.23 15.53
CA THR A 272 -23.99 1.28 16.54
C THR A 272 -24.19 0.78 17.97
N SER A 273 -24.27 -0.53 18.18
CA SER A 273 -24.55 -1.13 19.50
C SER A 273 -23.54 -0.74 20.59
N ARG A 274 -22.31 -0.39 20.20
CA ARG A 274 -21.23 0.05 21.10
C ARG A 274 -20.92 1.54 20.98
N LEU A 275 -21.76 2.31 20.28
CA LEU A 275 -21.62 3.75 20.12
C LEU A 275 -22.46 4.49 21.15
N LYS A 276 -21.88 5.49 21.79
CA LYS A 276 -22.55 6.40 22.70
C LYS A 276 -22.65 7.78 22.07
N LEU A 277 -23.90 8.22 21.81
CA LEU A 277 -24.17 9.57 21.33
C LEU A 277 -24.23 10.54 22.53
N THR A 278 -23.35 11.52 22.54
CA THR A 278 -23.18 12.49 23.65
C THR A 278 -23.76 13.87 23.35
N GLY A 279 -24.13 14.14 22.09
CA GLY A 279 -24.85 15.36 21.69
C GLY A 279 -26.31 15.31 22.11
N LYS A 280 -26.81 16.40 22.68
CA LYS A 280 -28.24 16.60 22.96
C LYS A 280 -28.91 17.19 21.73
#